data_af1d12f75cfd284c42d5eb6527c7b136
#
_entry.id   af1d12f75cfd284c42d5eb6527c7b136
#
_cell.length_a   1.000
_cell.length_b   1.000
_cell.length_c   1.000
_cell.angle_alpha   90.00
_cell.angle_beta   90.00
_cell.angle_gamma   90.00
#
_symmetry.space_group_name_H-M   'P 1'
#
loop_
_entity.id
_entity.type
_entity.pdbx_description
1 polymer ?
#
loop_
_entity_poly.entity_id
_entity_poly.type
_entity_poly.pdbx_seq_one_letter_code
_entity_poly.pdbx_strand_id
1 'polypeptide(L)'
;MLTQLKTAFLCEGIDITQLPLTMDSAYVSQELRERLHQLGFRQIIIAGKGNYVFTIDEKKQDALTWKKELTLASPKWGINVPSCRLWGSSPTFGLLLLFFFRKSTTRSYYLMNFSQDSLRGAEIWHIWKQHHVVECFWKIMKSIFQIRSMHLQGDGLYTALLIKVFAYLLALRLQAQGVFSKLTITEIMRKLRREEDLRDFLATHFHAPFSIA
;
A
#
# COMPACT_ATOMS: atom_id res chain seq x y z
N MET A 1 12.16 -14.45 -5.13
CA MET A 1 10.91 -14.01 -4.44
C MET A 1 9.82 -13.55 -5.41
N LEU A 2 9.95 -12.43 -6.16
CA LEU A 2 8.88 -11.96 -7.07
C LEU A 2 8.46 -12.96 -8.14
N THR A 3 9.41 -13.70 -8.73
CA THR A 3 9.12 -14.75 -9.70
C THR A 3 8.31 -15.89 -9.08
N GLN A 4 8.70 -16.34 -7.87
CA GLN A 4 7.97 -17.38 -7.13
C GLN A 4 6.55 -16.93 -6.77
N LEU A 5 6.40 -15.68 -6.34
CA LEU A 5 5.10 -15.09 -6.05
C LEU A 5 4.21 -15.08 -7.30
N LYS A 6 4.73 -14.61 -8.44
CA LYS A 6 4.03 -14.64 -9.72
C LYS A 6 3.56 -16.05 -10.07
N THR A 7 4.46 -17.04 -9.98
CA THR A 7 4.12 -18.44 -10.29
C THR A 7 3.04 -18.97 -9.35
N ALA A 8 3.15 -18.72 -8.04
CA ALA A 8 2.17 -19.17 -7.06
C ALA A 8 0.76 -18.62 -7.33
N PHE A 9 0.65 -17.30 -7.60
CA PHE A 9 -0.64 -16.70 -7.93
C PHE A 9 -1.19 -17.18 -9.27
N LEU A 10 -0.32 -17.41 -10.25
CA LEU A 10 -0.72 -17.92 -11.57
C LEU A 10 -1.29 -19.35 -11.46
N CYS A 11 -0.76 -20.19 -10.57
CA CYS A 11 -1.32 -21.51 -10.27
C CYS A 11 -2.76 -21.44 -9.73
N GLU A 12 -3.09 -20.35 -9.04
CA GLU A 12 -4.45 -20.07 -8.54
C GLU A 12 -5.32 -19.31 -9.56
N GLY A 13 -4.88 -19.20 -10.81
CA GLY A 13 -5.58 -18.47 -11.87
C GLY A 13 -5.51 -16.95 -11.79
N ILE A 14 -4.63 -16.41 -10.94
CA ILE A 14 -4.49 -14.95 -10.74
C ILE A 14 -3.20 -14.46 -11.39
N ASP A 15 -3.33 -13.67 -12.45
CA ASP A 15 -2.19 -12.96 -13.04
C ASP A 15 -1.93 -11.63 -12.31
N ILE A 16 -1.03 -11.67 -11.34
CA ILE A 16 -0.67 -10.47 -10.58
C ILE A 16 0.02 -9.39 -11.42
N THR A 17 0.48 -9.66 -12.62
CA THR A 17 1.12 -8.67 -13.49
C THR A 17 0.12 -7.69 -14.11
N GLN A 18 -1.17 -8.06 -14.12
CA GLN A 18 -2.27 -7.20 -14.55
C GLN A 18 -2.77 -6.27 -13.42
N LEU A 19 -2.34 -6.53 -12.19
CA LEU A 19 -2.72 -5.71 -11.04
C LEU A 19 -1.75 -4.53 -10.88
N PRO A 20 -2.24 -3.36 -10.45
CA PRO A 20 -1.38 -2.23 -10.14
C PRO A 20 -0.42 -2.56 -9.00
N LEU A 21 0.86 -2.31 -9.20
CA LEU A 21 1.90 -2.46 -8.19
C LEU A 21 2.23 -1.10 -7.59
N THR A 22 2.10 -0.98 -6.28
CA THR A 22 2.52 0.21 -5.54
C THR A 22 3.67 -0.12 -4.60
N MET A 23 4.66 0.75 -4.52
CA MET A 23 5.83 0.56 -3.67
C MET A 23 6.21 1.85 -2.94
N ASP A 24 6.79 1.68 -1.75
CA ASP A 24 7.43 2.77 -1.02
C ASP A 24 8.74 3.19 -1.70
N SER A 25 9.15 4.42 -1.46
CA SER A 25 10.39 5.01 -1.93
C SER A 25 11.66 4.26 -1.51
N ALA A 26 11.58 3.43 -0.47
CA ALA A 26 12.70 2.58 -0.04
C ALA A 26 13.10 1.53 -1.09
N TYR A 27 12.16 1.12 -1.94
CA TYR A 27 12.36 0.05 -2.94
C TYR A 27 12.68 0.57 -4.34
N VAL A 28 12.89 1.88 -4.50
CA VAL A 28 13.16 2.45 -5.81
C VAL A 28 14.60 2.20 -6.22
N SER A 29 14.79 1.35 -7.23
CA SER A 29 16.04 1.18 -7.97
C SER A 29 15.73 0.95 -9.44
N GLN A 30 16.68 1.29 -10.30
CA GLN A 30 16.59 1.02 -11.73
C GLN A 30 16.49 -0.48 -12.00
N GLU A 31 17.32 -1.27 -11.35
CA GLU A 31 17.36 -2.73 -11.48
C GLU A 31 16.01 -3.37 -11.13
N LEU A 32 15.41 -2.96 -10.00
CA LEU A 32 14.08 -3.46 -9.61
C LEU A 32 13.01 -3.10 -10.63
N ARG A 33 13.02 -1.86 -11.15
CA ARG A 33 12.10 -1.42 -12.19
C ARG A 33 12.22 -2.30 -13.45
N GLU A 34 13.43 -2.47 -13.94
CA GLU A 34 13.69 -3.30 -15.12
C GLU A 34 13.25 -4.74 -14.90
N ARG A 35 13.51 -5.28 -13.70
CA ARG A 35 13.07 -6.63 -13.33
C ARG A 35 11.55 -6.76 -13.30
N LEU A 36 10.82 -5.75 -12.79
CA LEU A 36 9.36 -5.73 -12.78
C LEU A 36 8.79 -5.70 -14.20
N HIS A 37 9.36 -4.90 -15.08
CA HIS A 37 8.96 -4.87 -16.50
C HIS A 37 9.23 -6.22 -17.19
N GLN A 38 10.38 -6.84 -16.95
CA GLN A 38 10.71 -8.18 -17.46
C GLN A 38 9.73 -9.25 -16.96
N LEU A 39 9.22 -9.12 -15.73
CA LEU A 39 8.20 -9.99 -15.19
C LEU A 39 6.80 -9.73 -15.73
N GLY A 40 6.61 -8.65 -16.51
CA GLY A 40 5.36 -8.30 -17.17
C GLY A 40 4.45 -7.37 -16.38
N PHE A 41 4.90 -6.76 -15.28
CA PHE A 41 4.09 -5.76 -14.57
C PHE A 41 3.89 -4.52 -15.44
N ARG A 42 2.64 -4.16 -15.68
CA ARG A 42 2.27 -3.03 -16.56
C ARG A 42 2.07 -1.72 -15.82
N GLN A 43 1.53 -1.77 -14.61
CA GLN A 43 1.19 -0.60 -13.82
C GLN A 43 2.04 -0.55 -12.56
N ILE A 44 3.02 0.36 -12.54
CA ILE A 44 3.98 0.49 -11.45
C ILE A 44 3.99 1.94 -10.96
N ILE A 45 3.59 2.15 -9.71
CA ILE A 45 3.50 3.47 -9.09
C ILE A 45 4.33 3.46 -7.80
N ILE A 46 5.26 4.38 -7.68
CA ILE A 46 6.21 4.42 -6.57
C ILE A 46 6.22 5.82 -5.94
N ALA A 47 6.22 5.89 -4.61
CA ALA A 47 6.45 7.15 -3.92
C ALA A 47 7.88 7.66 -4.16
N GLY A 48 8.01 8.94 -4.43
CA GLY A 48 9.31 9.54 -4.66
C GLY A 48 9.99 10.06 -3.40
N LYS A 49 11.33 10.05 -3.37
CA LYS A 49 12.14 10.69 -2.33
C LYS A 49 12.38 12.16 -2.65
N GLY A 50 12.48 13.00 -1.60
CA GLY A 50 12.69 14.44 -1.77
C GLY A 50 14.01 14.82 -2.43
N ASN A 51 15.03 13.97 -2.34
CA ASN A 51 16.36 14.19 -2.90
C ASN A 51 16.54 13.71 -4.35
N TYR A 52 15.50 13.16 -5.00
CA TYR A 52 15.61 12.85 -6.41
C TYR A 52 15.62 14.11 -7.26
N VAL A 53 16.44 14.11 -8.30
CA VAL A 53 16.58 15.21 -9.23
C VAL A 53 15.84 14.90 -10.51
N PHE A 54 15.03 15.86 -10.96
CA PHE A 54 14.29 15.80 -12.21
C PHE A 54 14.54 17.04 -13.06
N THR A 55 14.60 16.83 -14.36
CA THR A 55 14.55 17.90 -15.33
C THR A 55 13.14 17.94 -15.92
N ILE A 56 12.43 19.04 -15.73
CA ILE A 56 11.09 19.30 -16.22
C ILE A 56 11.17 20.64 -16.97
N ASP A 57 10.73 20.70 -18.23
CA ASP A 57 10.78 21.89 -19.07
C ASP A 57 12.18 22.57 -19.02
N GLU A 58 13.23 21.76 -19.27
CA GLU A 58 14.66 22.16 -19.25
C GLU A 58 15.21 22.61 -17.89
N LYS A 59 14.37 22.78 -16.88
CA LYS A 59 14.79 23.18 -15.52
C LYS A 59 15.11 21.94 -14.69
N LYS A 60 16.33 21.86 -14.20
CA LYS A 60 16.83 20.76 -13.36
C LYS A 60 16.80 21.16 -11.88
N GLN A 61 16.02 20.42 -11.08
CA GLN A 61 15.87 20.67 -9.64
C GLN A 61 15.62 19.36 -8.88
N ASP A 62 15.81 19.40 -7.55
CA ASP A 62 15.39 18.31 -6.67
C ASP A 62 13.84 18.27 -6.50
N ALA A 63 13.35 17.09 -6.16
CA ALA A 63 11.91 16.86 -6.01
C ALA A 63 11.27 17.69 -4.89
N LEU A 64 12.04 18.07 -3.85
CA LEU A 64 11.53 18.91 -2.76
C LEU A 64 11.24 20.32 -3.25
N THR A 65 12.13 20.87 -4.07
CA THR A 65 11.96 22.18 -4.70
C THR A 65 10.79 22.17 -5.67
N TRP A 66 10.71 21.17 -6.56
CA TRP A 66 9.56 21.00 -7.45
C TRP A 66 8.22 20.92 -6.68
N LYS A 67 8.17 20.16 -5.61
CA LYS A 67 6.97 20.07 -4.76
C LYS A 67 6.53 21.43 -4.22
N LYS A 68 7.48 22.24 -3.77
CA LYS A 68 7.18 23.58 -3.23
C LYS A 68 6.64 24.50 -4.32
N GLU A 69 7.34 24.60 -5.44
CA GLU A 69 6.96 25.46 -6.57
C GLU A 69 5.57 25.10 -7.11
N LEU A 70 5.34 23.83 -7.42
CA LEU A 70 4.10 23.37 -8.04
C LEU A 70 2.91 23.41 -7.06
N THR A 71 3.13 23.23 -5.76
CA THR A 71 2.08 23.35 -4.76
C THR A 71 1.67 24.82 -4.55
N LEU A 72 2.62 25.74 -4.60
CA LEU A 72 2.36 27.18 -4.47
C LEU A 72 1.65 27.76 -5.70
N ALA A 73 2.00 27.29 -6.89
CA ALA A 73 1.43 27.76 -8.15
C ALA A 73 -0.08 27.40 -8.32
N SER A 74 -0.61 26.46 -7.54
CA SER A 74 -1.97 25.96 -7.71
C SER A 74 -2.78 25.93 -6.40
N PRO A 75 -3.11 27.10 -5.82
CA PRO A 75 -3.80 27.17 -4.53
C PRO A 75 -5.26 26.65 -4.57
N LYS A 76 -5.86 26.52 -5.75
CA LYS A 76 -7.26 26.09 -5.94
C LYS A 76 -7.46 24.58 -6.01
N TRP A 77 -6.41 23.80 -5.92
CA TRP A 77 -6.51 22.35 -6.09
C TRP A 77 -6.96 21.65 -4.81
N GLY A 78 -7.91 20.74 -4.96
CA GLY A 78 -8.42 19.94 -3.85
C GLY A 78 -7.35 19.07 -3.21
N ILE A 79 -7.57 18.71 -1.94
CA ILE A 79 -6.72 17.77 -1.23
C ILE A 79 -6.86 16.40 -1.91
N ASN A 80 -5.72 15.73 -2.16
CA ASN A 80 -5.67 14.40 -2.77
C ASN A 80 -6.12 14.31 -4.25
N VAL A 81 -6.22 15.44 -4.92
CA VAL A 81 -6.33 15.49 -6.38
C VAL A 81 -4.93 15.80 -6.93
N PRO A 82 -4.49 15.20 -8.06
CA PRO A 82 -3.19 15.56 -8.63
C PRO A 82 -3.15 17.04 -8.94
N SER A 83 -2.27 17.76 -8.26
CA SER A 83 -2.08 19.19 -8.49
C SER A 83 -1.43 19.43 -9.84
N CYS A 84 -0.56 18.51 -10.25
CA CYS A 84 0.15 18.61 -11.49
C CYS A 84 0.54 17.22 -12.01
N ARG A 85 0.51 17.08 -13.32
CA ARG A 85 0.98 15.91 -14.07
C ARG A 85 2.03 16.40 -15.07
N LEU A 86 3.27 16.00 -14.88
CA LEU A 86 4.39 16.47 -15.70
C LEU A 86 5.28 15.33 -16.16
N TRP A 87 5.74 15.41 -17.37
CA TRP A 87 6.84 14.59 -17.84
C TRP A 87 8.16 15.18 -17.30
N GLY A 88 8.94 14.32 -16.68
CA GLY A 88 10.28 14.69 -16.20
C GLY A 88 11.29 13.63 -16.57
N SER A 89 12.52 14.03 -16.76
CA SER A 89 13.65 13.12 -16.91
C SER A 89 14.50 13.09 -15.65
N SER A 90 14.95 11.90 -15.28
CA SER A 90 15.86 11.69 -14.15
C SER A 90 17.13 11.01 -14.65
N PRO A 91 18.30 11.37 -14.14
CA PRO A 91 19.55 10.67 -14.45
C PRO A 91 19.48 9.17 -14.12
N THR A 92 18.73 8.81 -13.09
CA THR A 92 18.59 7.42 -12.62
C THR A 92 17.52 6.64 -13.37
N PHE A 93 16.40 7.27 -13.70
CA PHE A 93 15.20 6.56 -14.16
C PHE A 93 14.81 6.87 -15.61
N GLY A 94 15.52 7.78 -16.27
CA GLY A 94 15.15 8.26 -17.61
C GLY A 94 13.86 9.06 -17.59
N LEU A 95 13.12 9.02 -18.69
CA LEU A 95 11.84 9.72 -18.84
C LEU A 95 10.74 9.00 -18.05
N LEU A 96 9.99 9.75 -17.24
CA LEU A 96 8.88 9.23 -16.44
C LEU A 96 7.81 10.30 -16.24
N LEU A 97 6.62 9.85 -15.88
CA LEU A 97 5.50 10.72 -15.59
C LEU A 97 5.41 10.93 -14.07
N LEU A 98 5.43 12.19 -13.66
CA LEU A 98 5.37 12.63 -12.27
C LEU A 98 3.98 13.17 -11.96
N PHE A 99 3.43 12.78 -10.81
CA PHE A 99 2.18 13.28 -10.28
C PHE A 99 2.43 13.95 -8.93
N PHE A 100 2.15 15.23 -8.82
CA PHE A 100 2.29 15.99 -7.59
C PHE A 100 0.93 16.15 -6.93
N PHE A 101 0.85 15.90 -5.63
CA PHE A 101 -0.37 15.92 -4.85
C PHE A 101 -0.22 16.84 -3.65
N ARG A 102 -1.28 17.58 -3.35
CA ARG A 102 -1.41 18.31 -2.10
C ARG A 102 -2.07 17.45 -1.04
N LYS A 103 -1.41 17.22 0.08
CA LYS A 103 -1.95 16.46 1.22
C LYS A 103 -2.64 17.36 2.25
N SER A 104 -2.12 18.58 2.43
CA SER A 104 -2.68 19.64 3.30
C SER A 104 -2.16 20.99 2.84
N THR A 105 -2.49 22.05 3.54
CA THR A 105 -1.97 23.41 3.27
C THR A 105 -0.45 23.48 3.27
N THR A 106 0.22 22.62 4.05
CA THR A 106 1.68 22.65 4.24
C THR A 106 2.40 21.39 3.73
N ARG A 107 1.67 20.35 3.36
CA ARG A 107 2.27 19.07 2.98
C ARG A 107 1.87 18.68 1.57
N SER A 108 2.86 18.28 0.79
CA SER A 108 2.71 17.72 -0.54
C SER A 108 3.56 16.46 -0.68
N TYR A 109 3.21 15.60 -1.61
CA TYR A 109 3.98 14.43 -1.99
C TYR A 109 3.91 14.27 -3.51
N TYR A 110 4.72 13.39 -4.06
CA TYR A 110 4.66 13.06 -5.46
C TYR A 110 4.81 11.56 -5.67
N LEU A 111 4.26 11.11 -6.77
CA LEU A 111 4.33 9.72 -7.23
C LEU A 111 5.04 9.67 -8.57
N MET A 112 5.89 8.69 -8.73
CA MET A 112 6.56 8.33 -9.97
C MET A 112 5.76 7.22 -10.64
N ASN A 113 5.31 7.46 -11.85
CA ASN A 113 4.61 6.47 -12.64
C ASN A 113 5.55 5.87 -13.68
N PHE A 114 5.82 4.59 -13.54
CA PHE A 114 6.58 3.77 -14.48
C PHE A 114 5.69 2.84 -15.30
N SER A 115 4.39 3.07 -15.28
CA SER A 115 3.43 2.25 -16.02
C SER A 115 3.63 2.41 -17.53
N GLN A 116 3.44 1.31 -18.24
CA GLN A 116 3.39 1.32 -19.71
C GLN A 116 2.07 1.92 -20.20
N ASP A 117 1.02 1.77 -19.42
CA ASP A 117 -0.32 2.29 -19.75
C ASP A 117 -0.44 3.78 -19.37
N SER A 118 -1.22 4.52 -20.14
CA SER A 118 -1.53 5.92 -19.86
C SER A 118 -2.58 6.02 -18.75
N LEU A 119 -2.14 6.10 -17.50
CA LEU A 119 -3.03 6.28 -16.34
C LEU A 119 -3.40 7.76 -16.16
N ARG A 120 -4.65 8.02 -15.80
CA ARG A 120 -5.13 9.34 -15.40
C ARG A 120 -4.76 9.64 -13.93
N GLY A 121 -4.66 10.90 -13.58
CA GLY A 121 -4.33 11.29 -12.21
C GLY A 121 -5.28 10.77 -11.14
N ALA A 122 -6.59 10.68 -11.45
CA ALA A 122 -7.59 10.12 -10.54
C ALA A 122 -7.38 8.60 -10.33
N GLU A 123 -7.02 7.87 -11.37
CA GLU A 123 -6.71 6.45 -11.30
C GLU A 123 -5.46 6.20 -10.47
N ILE A 124 -4.40 6.96 -10.70
CA ILE A 124 -3.16 6.92 -9.91
C ILE A 124 -3.44 7.18 -8.43
N TRP A 125 -4.28 8.18 -8.13
CA TRP A 125 -4.69 8.45 -6.77
C TRP A 125 -5.48 7.30 -6.15
N HIS A 126 -6.43 6.73 -6.88
CA HIS A 126 -7.23 5.60 -6.41
C HIS A 126 -6.35 4.39 -6.11
N ILE A 127 -5.43 4.04 -7.00
CA ILE A 127 -4.46 2.96 -6.82
C ILE A 127 -3.57 3.24 -5.60
N TRP A 128 -3.02 4.46 -5.50
CA TRP A 128 -2.14 4.83 -4.40
C TRP A 128 -2.84 4.81 -3.04
N LYS A 129 -4.10 5.20 -2.98
CA LYS A 129 -4.89 5.16 -1.75
C LYS A 129 -4.97 3.74 -1.17
N GLN A 130 -4.98 2.72 -2.00
CA GLN A 130 -4.97 1.32 -1.56
C GLN A 130 -3.65 0.93 -0.89
N HIS A 131 -2.54 1.61 -1.18
CA HIS A 131 -1.27 1.40 -0.49
C HIS A 131 -1.39 1.59 1.04
N HIS A 132 -2.25 2.49 1.49
CA HIS A 132 -2.51 2.71 2.91
C HIS A 132 -3.06 1.46 3.63
N VAL A 133 -3.75 0.58 2.93
CA VAL A 133 -4.24 -0.70 3.50
C VAL A 133 -3.05 -1.56 3.94
N VAL A 134 -1.98 -1.59 3.16
CA VAL A 134 -0.73 -2.32 3.49
C VAL A 134 -0.05 -1.70 4.72
N GLU A 135 -0.01 -0.37 4.80
CA GLU A 135 0.52 0.33 5.98
C GLU A 135 -0.28 0.00 7.23
N CYS A 136 -1.62 0.02 7.15
CA CYS A 136 -2.52 -0.36 8.24
C CYS A 136 -2.32 -1.81 8.66
N PHE A 137 -2.22 -2.73 7.71
CA PHE A 137 -1.90 -4.13 7.96
C PHE A 137 -0.61 -4.28 8.78
N TRP A 138 0.49 -3.71 8.30
CA TRP A 138 1.77 -3.77 9.00
C TRP A 138 1.75 -3.10 10.36
N LYS A 139 1.01 -2.01 10.52
CA LYS A 139 0.82 -1.35 11.81
C LYS A 139 0.14 -2.29 12.81
N ILE A 140 -0.91 -2.98 12.40
CA ILE A 140 -1.62 -3.96 13.23
C ILE A 140 -0.72 -5.16 13.55
N MET A 141 -0.04 -5.71 12.56
CA MET A 141 0.90 -6.82 12.74
C MET A 141 1.99 -6.49 13.77
N LYS A 142 2.53 -5.26 13.71
CA LYS A 142 3.58 -4.82 14.65
C LYS A 142 3.04 -4.47 16.04
N SER A 143 1.90 -3.77 16.13
CA SER A 143 1.41 -3.19 17.39
C SER A 143 0.49 -4.16 18.17
N ILE A 144 -0.41 -4.86 17.49
CA ILE A 144 -1.37 -5.75 18.13
C ILE A 144 -0.82 -7.18 18.21
N PHE A 145 -0.33 -7.68 17.08
CA PHE A 145 0.20 -9.04 17.03
C PHE A 145 1.66 -9.15 17.47
N GLN A 146 2.33 -8.04 17.70
CA GLN A 146 3.70 -7.98 18.26
C GLN A 146 4.68 -8.89 17.49
N ILE A 147 4.62 -8.90 16.14
CA ILE A 147 5.45 -9.81 15.33
C ILE A 147 6.95 -9.62 15.53
N ARG A 148 7.38 -8.42 16.01
CA ARG A 148 8.80 -8.14 16.29
C ARG A 148 9.33 -8.84 17.56
N SER A 149 8.45 -9.20 18.50
CA SER A 149 8.80 -9.88 19.74
C SER A 149 8.58 -11.39 19.72
N MET A 150 8.29 -11.93 18.52
CA MET A 150 8.16 -13.39 18.37
C MET A 150 9.53 -14.05 18.37
N HIS A 151 9.75 -14.90 19.34
CA HIS A 151 10.99 -15.71 19.49
C HIS A 151 10.88 -17.08 18.80
N LEU A 152 9.97 -17.23 17.85
CA LEU A 152 9.76 -18.45 17.07
C LEU A 152 10.70 -18.48 15.86
N GLN A 153 11.12 -19.68 15.46
CA GLN A 153 11.95 -19.91 14.29
C GLN A 153 11.33 -20.98 13.38
N GLY A 154 11.77 -21.02 12.13
CA GLY A 154 11.35 -22.04 11.17
C GLY A 154 9.83 -22.09 10.97
N ASP A 155 9.30 -23.30 10.93
CA ASP A 155 7.89 -23.55 10.63
C ASP A 155 6.92 -22.99 11.69
N GLY A 156 7.36 -22.93 12.95
CA GLY A 156 6.58 -22.33 14.04
C GLY A 156 6.35 -20.83 13.81
N LEU A 157 7.37 -20.10 13.35
CA LEU A 157 7.23 -18.69 12.98
C LEU A 157 6.27 -18.52 11.80
N TYR A 158 6.40 -19.36 10.79
CA TYR A 158 5.56 -19.31 9.59
C TYR A 158 4.09 -19.56 9.94
N THR A 159 3.81 -20.61 10.70
CA THR A 159 2.46 -20.95 11.17
C THR A 159 1.84 -19.82 11.99
N ALA A 160 2.59 -19.25 12.93
CA ALA A 160 2.11 -18.14 13.74
C ALA A 160 1.83 -16.88 12.92
N LEU A 161 2.63 -16.59 11.90
CA LEU A 161 2.37 -15.49 10.97
C LEU A 161 1.10 -15.73 10.15
N LEU A 162 0.90 -16.93 9.62
CA LEU A 162 -0.31 -17.30 8.87
C LEU A 162 -1.57 -17.15 9.73
N ILE A 163 -1.57 -17.61 10.97
CA ILE A 163 -2.70 -17.46 11.90
C ILE A 163 -3.02 -15.97 12.11
N LYS A 164 -2.00 -15.13 12.31
CA LYS A 164 -2.18 -13.68 12.50
C LYS A 164 -2.73 -13.00 11.25
N VAL A 165 -2.25 -13.37 10.06
CA VAL A 165 -2.78 -12.89 8.79
C VAL A 165 -4.24 -13.31 8.62
N PHE A 166 -4.55 -14.56 8.91
CA PHE A 166 -5.92 -15.08 8.84
C PHE A 166 -6.87 -14.34 9.78
N ALA A 167 -6.46 -14.11 11.02
CA ALA A 167 -7.25 -13.34 11.98
C ALA A 167 -7.50 -11.89 11.50
N TYR A 168 -6.51 -11.27 10.89
CA TYR A 168 -6.67 -9.94 10.29
C TYR A 168 -7.67 -9.95 9.12
N LEU A 169 -7.57 -10.92 8.22
CA LEU A 169 -8.50 -11.06 7.09
C LEU A 169 -9.93 -11.35 7.56
N LEU A 170 -10.09 -12.15 8.61
CA LEU A 170 -11.38 -12.39 9.23
C LEU A 170 -11.98 -11.11 9.80
N ALA A 171 -11.19 -10.30 10.51
CA ALA A 171 -11.64 -9.01 11.01
C ALA A 171 -12.09 -8.04 9.90
N LEU A 172 -11.34 -8.00 8.78
CA LEU A 172 -11.73 -7.24 7.59
C LEU A 172 -13.06 -7.72 7.01
N ARG A 173 -13.23 -9.03 6.90
CA ARG A 173 -14.48 -9.65 6.38
C ARG A 173 -15.67 -9.31 7.27
N LEU A 174 -15.53 -9.44 8.59
CA LEU A 174 -16.57 -9.10 9.55
C LEU A 174 -16.96 -7.62 9.50
N GLN A 175 -15.97 -6.74 9.35
CA GLN A 175 -16.23 -5.32 9.15
C GLN A 175 -17.01 -5.06 7.86
N ALA A 176 -16.61 -5.69 6.76
CA ALA A 176 -17.27 -5.57 5.46
C ALA A 176 -18.71 -6.10 5.49
N GLN A 177 -19.00 -7.11 6.31
CA GLN A 177 -20.34 -7.65 6.54
C GLN A 177 -21.20 -6.78 7.51
N GLY A 178 -20.65 -5.68 8.00
CA GLY A 178 -21.39 -4.75 8.87
C GLY A 178 -21.41 -5.14 10.36
N VAL A 179 -20.83 -6.29 10.73
CA VAL A 179 -20.83 -6.78 12.12
C VAL A 179 -20.18 -5.79 13.08
N PHE A 180 -19.15 -5.09 12.60
CA PHE A 180 -18.42 -4.07 13.35
C PHE A 180 -18.32 -2.74 12.59
N SER A 181 -19.40 -2.34 11.92
CA SER A 181 -19.40 -1.18 11.00
C SER A 181 -18.92 0.14 11.61
N LYS A 182 -19.05 0.31 12.94
CA LYS A 182 -18.64 1.52 13.67
C LYS A 182 -17.21 1.43 14.24
N LEU A 183 -16.55 0.28 14.15
CA LEU A 183 -15.23 0.07 14.73
C LEU A 183 -14.14 0.09 13.65
N THR A 184 -12.99 0.62 14.00
CA THR A 184 -11.78 0.45 13.19
C THR A 184 -11.26 -0.98 13.30
N ILE A 185 -10.51 -1.46 12.31
CA ILE A 185 -9.88 -2.79 12.36
C ILE A 185 -9.03 -2.97 13.64
N THR A 186 -8.35 -1.92 14.08
CA THR A 186 -7.56 -1.94 15.32
C THR A 186 -8.43 -2.22 16.55
N GLU A 187 -9.61 -1.60 16.62
CA GLU A 187 -10.55 -1.81 17.72
C GLU A 187 -11.18 -3.20 17.67
N ILE A 188 -11.55 -3.67 16.48
CA ILE A 188 -12.03 -5.04 16.27
C ILE A 188 -10.99 -6.05 16.78
N MET A 189 -9.73 -5.91 16.35
CA MET A 189 -8.67 -6.82 16.75
C MET A 189 -8.40 -6.78 18.26
N ARG A 190 -8.53 -5.62 18.90
CA ARG A 190 -8.41 -5.53 20.37
C ARG A 190 -9.55 -6.23 21.09
N LYS A 191 -10.79 -6.10 20.59
CA LYS A 191 -11.94 -6.82 21.14
C LYS A 191 -11.78 -8.33 20.99
N LEU A 192 -11.45 -8.80 19.78
CA LEU A 192 -11.25 -10.23 19.51
C LEU A 192 -10.06 -10.85 20.29
N ARG A 193 -9.17 -10.04 20.84
CA ARG A 193 -8.08 -10.51 21.70
C ARG A 193 -8.54 -10.86 23.12
N ARG A 194 -9.63 -10.28 23.62
CA ARG A 194 -10.19 -10.59 24.92
C ARG A 194 -11.06 -11.83 24.81
N GLU A 195 -10.75 -12.84 25.57
CA GLU A 195 -11.46 -14.13 25.51
C GLU A 195 -12.96 -14.00 25.75
N GLU A 196 -13.34 -13.15 26.70
CA GLU A 196 -14.74 -12.87 27.00
C GLU A 196 -15.47 -12.23 25.82
N ASP A 197 -14.89 -11.17 25.23
CA ASP A 197 -15.46 -10.51 24.04
C ASP A 197 -15.57 -11.46 22.86
N LEU A 198 -14.66 -12.43 22.71
CA LEU A 198 -14.68 -13.43 21.63
C LEU A 198 -15.80 -14.45 21.85
N ARG A 199 -15.99 -14.93 23.07
CA ARG A 199 -17.07 -15.90 23.41
C ARG A 199 -18.44 -15.26 23.18
N ASP A 200 -18.67 -14.05 23.67
CA ASP A 200 -19.91 -13.32 23.48
C ASP A 200 -20.18 -13.03 21.99
N PHE A 201 -19.15 -12.68 21.26
CA PHE A 201 -19.23 -12.48 19.84
C PHE A 201 -19.60 -13.76 19.08
N LEU A 202 -18.95 -14.89 19.37
CA LEU A 202 -19.24 -16.18 18.72
C LEU A 202 -20.65 -16.66 19.07
N ALA A 203 -21.08 -16.54 20.31
CA ALA A 203 -22.43 -16.91 20.76
C ALA A 203 -23.50 -16.07 20.03
N THR A 204 -23.25 -14.77 19.85
CA THR A 204 -24.23 -13.85 19.24
C THR A 204 -24.35 -14.03 17.72
N HIS A 205 -23.25 -14.31 17.03
CA HIS A 205 -23.24 -14.24 15.56
C HIS A 205 -23.20 -15.60 14.86
N PHE A 206 -22.82 -16.66 15.54
CA PHE A 206 -22.68 -17.98 14.92
C PHE A 206 -23.65 -19.03 15.42
N HIS A 207 -24.49 -18.72 16.41
CA HIS A 207 -25.54 -19.60 16.96
C HIS A 207 -25.10 -21.04 17.24
N ALA A 208 -23.82 -21.31 17.29
CA ALA A 208 -23.26 -22.63 17.54
C ALA A 208 -22.73 -22.68 18.97
N PRO A 209 -23.10 -23.72 19.76
CA PRO A 209 -22.46 -23.93 21.04
C PRO A 209 -21.01 -24.37 20.78
N PHE A 210 -20.08 -23.44 20.86
CA PHE A 210 -18.67 -23.79 20.95
C PHE A 210 -18.38 -24.32 22.36
N SER A 211 -18.53 -25.62 22.53
CA SER A 211 -17.96 -26.31 23.69
C SER A 211 -16.48 -26.49 23.40
N ILE A 212 -15.65 -25.65 24.00
CA ILE A 212 -14.22 -25.90 24.10
C ILE A 212 -14.04 -26.86 25.26
N ALA A 213 -13.75 -28.13 24.95
CA ALA A 213 -13.34 -29.15 25.91
C ALA A 213 -11.92 -28.85 26.40
#